data_011e76382aaed7a97c0f8a4ad7ae457c
#
_entry.id   011e76382aaed7a97c0f8a4ad7ae457c
#
_cell.length_a   1.000
_cell.length_b   1.000
_cell.length_c   1.000
_cell.angle_alpha   90.00
_cell.angle_beta   90.00
_cell.angle_gamma   90.00
#
_symmetry.space_group_name_H-M   'P 1'
#
loop_
_entity.id
_entity.type
_entity.pdbx_description
1 polymer ?
#
loop_
_entity_poly.entity_id
_entity_poly.type
_entity_poly.pdbx_seq_one_letter_code
_entity_poly.pdbx_strand_id
1 'polypeptide(L)'
;MLNYAMRAFAWFLGMFVLGFAVIGFLAYPAWLLLHPHFSDWPFHRIAGRIGQAVLLVALLLCARRLGVADRQSWGYGLPAKAFFRELAKALALGVATMLPIIAIMAAMGLRMWKGGVAPDAATLAKLTLQGFMTGIVVALMEETFIRGAMFTAVSRESGTRVAIALTSLLYAATHFFASYRIPAEQVNAWSGLALVSGTLDAFRDPLAIADAFLCLFAVGVLLAAVRATTGHIAACMGLHAGWVWVITFVRQTSEPNDAHPLRFLLSQFDGLVGWLVLAWTVVIGLVLQRVYARSARNRVSLPLGG
;
A
#
# COMPACT_ATOMS: atom_id res chain seq x y z
N MET A 1 33.11 3.38 3.14
CA MET A 1 32.05 3.47 4.17
C MET A 1 30.63 3.38 3.62
N LEU A 2 30.35 3.67 2.34
CA LEU A 2 28.99 3.51 1.75
C LEU A 2 28.51 2.04 1.68
N ASN A 3 29.41 1.06 1.67
CA ASN A 3 29.08 -0.36 1.43
C ASN A 3 28.34 -1.08 2.58
N TYR A 4 28.30 -0.54 3.78
CA TYR A 4 27.57 -1.15 4.90
C TYR A 4 26.19 -0.52 5.13
N ALA A 5 26.00 0.75 4.80
CA ALA A 5 24.83 1.55 5.14
C ALA A 5 23.55 1.23 4.33
N MET A 6 23.61 0.34 3.34
CA MET A 6 22.48 0.01 2.45
C MET A 6 22.22 -1.49 2.32
N ARG A 7 22.88 -2.32 3.13
CA ARG A 7 22.82 -3.77 3.01
C ARG A 7 21.41 -4.31 3.28
N ALA A 8 20.74 -3.81 4.33
CA ALA A 8 19.39 -4.23 4.65
C ALA A 8 18.44 -3.90 3.49
N PHE A 9 18.51 -2.69 2.94
CA PHE A 9 17.68 -2.30 1.80
C PHE A 9 17.94 -3.16 0.55
N ALA A 10 19.22 -3.45 0.27
CA ALA A 10 19.61 -4.31 -0.85
C ALA A 10 19.05 -5.73 -0.71
N TRP A 11 18.97 -6.30 0.51
CA TRP A 11 18.31 -7.58 0.75
C TRP A 11 16.82 -7.54 0.37
N PHE A 12 16.10 -6.47 0.74
CA PHE A 12 14.68 -6.31 0.36
C PHE A 12 14.52 -6.15 -1.16
N LEU A 13 15.38 -5.37 -1.84
CA LEU A 13 15.38 -5.31 -3.30
C LEU A 13 15.66 -6.67 -3.94
N GLY A 14 16.61 -7.45 -3.40
CA GLY A 14 16.90 -8.80 -3.84
C GLY A 14 15.69 -9.73 -3.71
N MET A 15 14.87 -9.59 -2.67
CA MET A 15 13.62 -10.35 -2.53
C MET A 15 12.61 -10.00 -3.63
N PHE A 16 12.48 -8.71 -4.02
CA PHE A 16 11.64 -8.31 -5.15
C PHE A 16 12.15 -8.87 -6.48
N VAL A 17 13.47 -8.80 -6.72
CA VAL A 17 14.09 -9.39 -7.92
C VAL A 17 13.83 -10.91 -7.96
N LEU A 18 13.98 -11.60 -6.84
CA LEU A 18 13.64 -13.02 -6.73
C LEU A 18 12.15 -13.26 -7.02
N GLY A 19 11.27 -12.43 -6.47
CA GLY A 19 9.82 -12.50 -6.72
C GLY A 19 9.49 -12.38 -8.21
N PHE A 20 10.08 -11.41 -8.90
CA PHE A 20 9.92 -11.23 -10.34
C PHE A 20 10.49 -12.41 -11.14
N ALA A 21 11.68 -12.91 -10.77
CA ALA A 21 12.25 -14.09 -11.43
C ALA A 21 11.30 -15.29 -11.29
N VAL A 22 10.80 -15.56 -10.08
CA VAL A 22 9.87 -16.68 -9.84
C VAL A 22 8.55 -16.48 -10.59
N ILE A 23 7.98 -15.27 -10.63
CA ILE A 23 6.80 -14.96 -11.44
C ILE A 23 7.07 -15.27 -12.93
N GLY A 24 8.22 -14.83 -13.45
CA GLY A 24 8.58 -15.04 -14.86
C GLY A 24 8.50 -16.50 -15.29
N PHE A 25 8.92 -17.42 -14.42
CA PHE A 25 8.98 -18.85 -14.73
C PHE A 25 7.77 -19.65 -14.23
N LEU A 26 7.19 -19.31 -13.07
CA LEU A 26 6.15 -20.11 -12.43
C LEU A 26 4.72 -19.62 -12.66
N ALA A 27 4.52 -18.38 -13.13
CA ALA A 27 3.16 -17.85 -13.26
C ALA A 27 2.34 -18.62 -14.31
N TYR A 28 2.94 -19.01 -15.45
CA TYR A 28 2.24 -19.77 -16.48
C TYR A 28 1.90 -21.22 -16.05
N PRO A 29 2.84 -22.02 -15.53
CA PRO A 29 2.49 -23.34 -14.98
C PRO A 29 1.42 -23.27 -13.89
N ALA A 30 1.50 -22.29 -12.99
CA ALA A 30 0.47 -22.09 -11.96
C ALA A 30 -0.88 -21.70 -12.56
N TRP A 31 -0.88 -20.88 -13.62
CA TRP A 31 -2.10 -20.55 -14.36
C TRP A 31 -2.77 -21.80 -14.95
N LEU A 32 -2.01 -22.66 -15.63
CA LEU A 32 -2.55 -23.90 -16.20
C LEU A 32 -3.18 -24.81 -15.14
N LEU A 33 -2.59 -24.84 -13.93
CA LEU A 33 -3.10 -25.66 -12.83
C LEU A 33 -4.32 -25.04 -12.14
N LEU A 34 -4.33 -23.72 -11.94
CA LEU A 34 -5.33 -23.06 -11.10
C LEU A 34 -6.53 -22.51 -11.89
N HIS A 35 -6.34 -22.06 -13.13
CA HIS A 35 -7.39 -21.43 -13.91
C HIS A 35 -8.63 -22.33 -14.17
N PRO A 36 -8.49 -23.64 -14.38
CA PRO A 36 -9.66 -24.52 -14.51
C PRO A 36 -10.55 -24.55 -13.25
N HIS A 37 -9.98 -24.28 -12.08
CA HIS A 37 -10.70 -24.28 -10.79
C HIS A 37 -11.13 -22.88 -10.34
N PHE A 38 -10.45 -21.84 -10.85
CA PHE A 38 -10.64 -20.42 -10.50
C PHE A 38 -10.73 -19.57 -11.77
N SER A 39 -11.69 -19.85 -12.62
CA SER A 39 -11.86 -19.19 -13.93
C SER A 39 -11.98 -17.66 -13.85
N ASP A 40 -12.53 -17.13 -12.75
CA ASP A 40 -12.66 -15.67 -12.51
C ASP A 40 -11.35 -15.00 -12.08
N TRP A 41 -10.26 -15.76 -11.87
CA TRP A 41 -8.98 -15.19 -11.50
C TRP A 41 -8.15 -14.86 -12.75
N PRO A 42 -7.89 -13.57 -13.04
CA PRO A 42 -7.05 -13.20 -14.16
C PRO A 42 -5.58 -13.58 -13.89
N PHE A 43 -4.82 -13.79 -14.96
CA PHE A 43 -3.42 -14.22 -14.91
C PHE A 43 -2.54 -13.38 -13.95
N HIS A 44 -2.65 -12.05 -14.02
CA HIS A 44 -1.88 -11.14 -13.15
C HIS A 44 -2.21 -11.30 -11.66
N ARG A 45 -3.41 -11.76 -11.31
CA ARG A 45 -3.78 -12.04 -9.92
C ARG A 45 -3.06 -13.28 -9.40
N ILE A 46 -3.01 -14.35 -10.18
CA ILE A 46 -2.26 -15.57 -9.83
C ILE A 46 -0.77 -15.25 -9.70
N ALA A 47 -0.19 -14.56 -10.69
CA ALA A 47 1.19 -14.12 -10.66
C ALA A 47 1.51 -13.25 -9.43
N GLY A 48 0.64 -12.31 -9.10
CA GLY A 48 0.80 -11.46 -7.92
C GLY A 48 0.79 -12.25 -6.61
N ARG A 49 -0.05 -13.30 -6.49
CA ARG A 49 -0.05 -14.18 -5.30
C ARG A 49 1.24 -14.99 -5.18
N ILE A 50 1.81 -15.45 -6.30
CA ILE A 50 3.13 -16.08 -6.32
C ILE A 50 4.19 -15.12 -5.81
N GLY A 51 4.24 -13.89 -6.34
CA GLY A 51 5.19 -12.88 -5.88
C GLY A 51 5.07 -12.58 -4.38
N GLN A 52 3.85 -12.41 -3.88
CA GLN A 52 3.58 -12.19 -2.45
C GLN A 52 4.05 -13.37 -1.58
N ALA A 53 3.81 -14.60 -2.02
CA ALA A 53 4.27 -15.80 -1.31
C ALA A 53 5.81 -15.87 -1.28
N VAL A 54 6.47 -15.58 -2.40
CA VAL A 54 7.94 -15.53 -2.47
C VAL A 54 8.51 -14.48 -1.53
N LEU A 55 7.95 -13.26 -1.53
CA LEU A 55 8.38 -12.19 -0.62
C LEU A 55 8.24 -12.60 0.84
N LEU A 56 7.12 -13.22 1.21
CA LEU A 56 6.88 -13.70 2.58
C LEU A 56 7.88 -14.79 2.97
N VAL A 57 8.07 -15.80 2.13
CA VAL A 57 9.02 -16.89 2.39
C VAL A 57 10.44 -16.37 2.48
N ALA A 58 10.86 -15.52 1.53
CA ALA A 58 12.18 -14.91 1.54
C ALA A 58 12.42 -14.07 2.81
N LEU A 59 11.42 -13.29 3.24
CA LEU A 59 11.49 -12.53 4.48
C LEU A 59 11.66 -13.45 5.70
N LEU A 60 10.87 -14.52 5.81
CA LEU A 60 10.96 -15.47 6.92
C LEU A 60 12.35 -16.15 6.98
N LEU A 61 12.87 -16.56 5.83
CA LEU A 61 14.20 -17.19 5.72
C LEU A 61 15.33 -16.21 6.07
N CYS A 62 15.19 -14.93 5.71
CA CYS A 62 16.21 -13.91 5.93
C CYS A 62 16.03 -13.14 7.25
N ALA A 63 14.92 -13.31 7.98
CA ALA A 63 14.57 -12.51 9.16
C ALA A 63 15.68 -12.49 10.22
N ARG A 64 16.33 -13.64 10.49
CA ARG A 64 17.45 -13.72 11.44
C ARG A 64 18.67 -12.94 10.95
N ARG A 65 19.01 -13.02 9.67
CA ARG A 65 20.14 -12.30 9.05
C ARG A 65 19.92 -10.80 9.02
N LEU A 66 18.66 -10.38 8.89
CA LEU A 66 18.24 -8.97 8.90
C LEU A 66 18.07 -8.42 10.33
N GLY A 67 18.21 -9.24 11.36
CA GLY A 67 17.99 -8.84 12.75
C GLY A 67 16.54 -8.50 13.09
N VAL A 68 15.58 -9.07 12.34
CA VAL A 68 14.14 -8.80 12.49
C VAL A 68 13.33 -10.09 12.75
N ALA A 69 13.89 -11.04 13.51
CA ALA A 69 13.23 -12.33 13.73
C ALA A 69 12.21 -12.32 14.91
N ASP A 70 11.97 -11.17 15.53
CA ASP A 70 11.08 -11.04 16.68
C ASP A 70 9.85 -10.18 16.39
N ARG A 71 8.78 -10.35 17.18
CA ARG A 71 7.50 -9.63 17.03
C ARG A 71 7.64 -8.11 17.13
N GLN A 72 8.53 -7.64 18.01
CA GLN A 72 8.74 -6.20 18.23
C GLN A 72 9.37 -5.55 17.00
N SER A 73 10.34 -6.22 16.38
CA SER A 73 10.97 -5.79 15.13
C SER A 73 9.97 -5.68 13.98
N TRP A 74 8.95 -6.54 13.95
CA TRP A 74 7.86 -6.46 12.98
C TRP A 74 6.77 -5.45 13.35
N GLY A 75 6.93 -4.74 14.47
CA GLY A 75 5.99 -3.74 14.94
C GLY A 75 4.76 -4.27 15.67
N TYR A 76 4.74 -5.56 16.03
CA TYR A 76 3.69 -6.22 16.82
C TYR A 76 4.01 -6.28 18.32
N GLY A 77 4.81 -5.34 18.84
CA GLY A 77 5.24 -5.32 20.24
C GLY A 77 4.15 -4.98 21.25
N LEU A 78 3.02 -4.41 20.81
CA LEU A 78 1.90 -4.11 21.71
C LEU A 78 1.19 -5.38 22.23
N PRO A 79 0.64 -5.36 23.46
CA PRO A 79 -0.36 -6.35 23.90
C PRO A 79 -1.57 -6.36 22.95
N ALA A 80 -2.17 -7.53 22.71
CA ALA A 80 -3.24 -7.71 21.71
C ALA A 80 -4.38 -6.69 21.86
N LYS A 81 -4.90 -6.50 23.09
CA LYS A 81 -5.97 -5.52 23.36
C LYS A 81 -5.60 -4.09 22.98
N ALA A 82 -4.36 -3.68 23.27
CA ALA A 82 -3.86 -2.36 22.90
C ALA A 82 -3.66 -2.25 21.39
N PHE A 83 -3.11 -3.29 20.74
CA PHE A 83 -2.91 -3.34 19.31
C PHE A 83 -4.22 -3.15 18.53
N PHE A 84 -5.24 -3.95 18.84
CA PHE A 84 -6.54 -3.85 18.16
C PHE A 84 -7.27 -2.55 18.45
N ARG A 85 -7.13 -1.99 19.67
CA ARG A 85 -7.68 -0.67 19.98
C ARG A 85 -7.03 0.44 19.15
N GLU A 86 -5.72 0.45 19.02
CA GLU A 86 -5.00 1.44 18.22
C GLU A 86 -5.30 1.25 16.71
N LEU A 87 -5.39 0.00 16.24
CA LEU A 87 -5.78 -0.32 14.87
C LEU A 87 -7.19 0.21 14.57
N ALA A 88 -8.18 -0.05 15.43
CA ALA A 88 -9.56 0.41 15.23
C ALA A 88 -9.69 1.93 15.22
N LYS A 89 -9.00 2.62 16.15
CA LYS A 89 -8.95 4.10 16.17
C LYS A 89 -8.34 4.67 14.89
N ALA A 90 -7.23 4.09 14.45
CA ALA A 90 -6.53 4.53 13.26
C ALA A 90 -7.33 4.22 11.98
N LEU A 91 -8.06 3.09 11.94
CA LEU A 91 -8.98 2.76 10.85
C LEU A 91 -10.12 3.79 10.74
N ALA A 92 -10.76 4.12 11.86
CA ALA A 92 -11.78 5.16 11.88
C ALA A 92 -11.21 6.52 11.42
N LEU A 93 -10.00 6.87 11.86
CA LEU A 93 -9.30 8.08 11.45
C LEU A 93 -8.94 8.04 9.97
N GLY A 94 -8.50 6.88 9.44
CA GLY A 94 -8.23 6.69 8.01
C GLY A 94 -9.48 6.95 7.17
N VAL A 95 -10.61 6.36 7.53
CA VAL A 95 -11.91 6.65 6.86
C VAL A 95 -12.26 8.13 6.97
N ALA A 96 -12.21 8.71 8.18
CA ALA A 96 -12.57 10.09 8.42
C ALA A 96 -11.72 11.10 7.62
N THR A 97 -10.45 10.81 7.40
CA THR A 97 -9.54 11.66 6.60
C THR A 97 -9.80 11.56 5.10
N MET A 98 -10.42 10.47 4.61
CA MET A 98 -10.76 10.32 3.20
C MET A 98 -12.10 10.97 2.82
N LEU A 99 -13.06 11.03 3.74
CA LEU A 99 -14.39 11.56 3.44
C LEU A 99 -14.38 13.00 2.88
N PRO A 100 -13.62 13.96 3.44
CA PRO A 100 -13.62 15.31 2.91
C PRO A 100 -13.10 15.41 1.48
N ILE A 101 -12.02 14.71 1.15
CA ILE A 101 -11.45 14.77 -0.22
C ILE A 101 -12.38 14.12 -1.25
N ILE A 102 -13.07 13.04 -0.88
CA ILE A 102 -14.08 12.43 -1.74
C ILE A 102 -15.29 13.35 -1.93
N ALA A 103 -15.74 14.01 -0.85
CA ALA A 103 -16.81 15.02 -0.94
C ALA A 103 -16.40 16.20 -1.84
N ILE A 104 -15.17 16.68 -1.75
CA ILE A 104 -14.63 17.73 -2.62
C ILE A 104 -14.63 17.27 -4.08
N MET A 105 -14.15 16.05 -4.37
CA MET A 105 -14.17 15.50 -5.75
C MET A 105 -15.58 15.40 -6.32
N ALA A 106 -16.55 14.97 -5.50
CA ALA A 106 -17.95 14.88 -5.90
C ALA A 106 -18.57 16.26 -6.12
N ALA A 107 -18.37 17.21 -5.19
CA ALA A 107 -18.89 18.57 -5.28
C ALA A 107 -18.31 19.35 -6.48
N MET A 108 -17.05 19.07 -6.86
CA MET A 108 -16.42 19.65 -8.04
C MET A 108 -16.85 18.95 -9.34
N GLY A 109 -17.59 17.82 -9.28
CA GLY A 109 -17.95 17.04 -10.49
C GLY A 109 -16.76 16.32 -11.14
N LEU A 110 -15.64 16.14 -10.42
CA LEU A 110 -14.46 15.42 -10.90
C LEU A 110 -14.70 13.91 -11.03
N ARG A 111 -15.65 13.39 -10.24
CA ARG A 111 -16.08 11.99 -10.30
C ARG A 111 -17.60 11.90 -10.37
N MET A 112 -18.09 10.94 -11.12
CA MET A 112 -19.51 10.67 -11.34
C MET A 112 -19.82 9.22 -10.98
N TRP A 113 -21.09 8.93 -10.69
CA TRP A 113 -21.55 7.54 -10.55
C TRP A 113 -21.32 6.77 -11.84
N LYS A 114 -20.82 5.56 -11.74
CA LYS A 114 -20.69 4.66 -12.89
C LYS A 114 -22.06 4.46 -13.55
N GLY A 115 -22.11 4.62 -14.87
CA GLY A 115 -23.36 4.53 -15.62
C GLY A 115 -24.37 5.65 -15.28
N GLY A 116 -23.96 6.74 -14.62
CA GLY A 116 -24.80 7.89 -14.30
C GLY A 116 -25.83 7.66 -13.19
N VAL A 117 -25.87 6.47 -12.56
CA VAL A 117 -26.87 6.09 -11.55
C VAL A 117 -26.20 5.60 -10.28
N ALA A 118 -26.71 6.05 -9.13
CA ALA A 118 -26.26 5.55 -7.83
C ALA A 118 -26.62 4.06 -7.67
N PRO A 119 -25.71 3.22 -7.16
CA PRO A 119 -26.01 1.82 -6.88
C PRO A 119 -27.12 1.67 -5.83
N ASP A 120 -27.86 0.56 -5.88
CA ASP A 120 -28.83 0.22 -4.85
C ASP A 120 -28.17 -0.12 -3.49
N ALA A 121 -28.99 -0.14 -2.43
CA ALA A 121 -28.50 -0.33 -1.06
C ALA A 121 -27.81 -1.69 -0.87
N ALA A 122 -28.25 -2.76 -1.52
CA ALA A 122 -27.62 -4.09 -1.40
C ALA A 122 -26.26 -4.10 -2.05
N THR A 123 -26.12 -3.50 -3.22
CA THR A 123 -24.85 -3.31 -3.92
C THR A 123 -23.90 -2.45 -3.07
N LEU A 124 -24.36 -1.33 -2.51
CA LEU A 124 -23.55 -0.49 -1.62
C LEU A 124 -23.05 -1.26 -0.39
N ALA A 125 -23.90 -2.05 0.26
CA ALA A 125 -23.53 -2.87 1.40
C ALA A 125 -22.46 -3.92 1.03
N LYS A 126 -22.65 -4.63 -0.10
CA LYS A 126 -21.67 -5.60 -0.63
C LYS A 126 -20.31 -4.94 -0.92
N LEU A 127 -20.30 -3.80 -1.60
CA LEU A 127 -19.08 -3.07 -1.96
C LEU A 127 -18.37 -2.51 -0.73
N THR A 128 -19.13 -2.06 0.28
CA THR A 128 -18.61 -1.61 1.57
C THR A 128 -17.87 -2.75 2.29
N LEU A 129 -18.49 -3.93 2.40
CA LEU A 129 -17.85 -5.10 3.02
C LEU A 129 -16.63 -5.56 2.23
N GLN A 130 -16.72 -5.61 0.92
CA GLN A 130 -15.60 -5.99 0.05
C GLN A 130 -14.42 -5.01 0.18
N GLY A 131 -14.69 -3.71 0.21
CA GLY A 131 -13.67 -2.68 0.42
C GLY A 131 -13.00 -2.80 1.79
N PHE A 132 -13.78 -3.03 2.84
CA PHE A 132 -13.28 -3.27 4.20
C PHE A 132 -12.33 -4.48 4.26
N MET A 133 -12.76 -5.62 3.74
CA MET A 133 -11.95 -6.84 3.73
C MET A 133 -10.67 -6.65 2.91
N THR A 134 -10.77 -6.00 1.75
CA THR A 134 -9.61 -5.66 0.92
C THR A 134 -8.64 -4.77 1.69
N GLY A 135 -9.14 -3.72 2.34
CA GLY A 135 -8.33 -2.79 3.12
C GLY A 135 -7.55 -3.48 4.24
N ILE A 136 -8.21 -4.35 5.00
CA ILE A 136 -7.55 -5.11 6.09
C ILE A 136 -6.46 -6.03 5.54
N VAL A 137 -6.74 -6.79 4.48
CA VAL A 137 -5.77 -7.74 3.91
C VAL A 137 -4.56 -7.02 3.32
N VAL A 138 -4.79 -5.95 2.53
CA VAL A 138 -3.72 -5.16 1.93
C VAL A 138 -2.85 -4.52 3.01
N ALA A 139 -3.46 -3.84 3.98
CA ALA A 139 -2.72 -3.18 5.04
C ALA A 139 -1.95 -4.18 5.92
N LEU A 140 -2.52 -5.36 6.22
CA LEU A 140 -1.82 -6.41 6.96
C LEU A 140 -0.53 -6.83 6.22
N MET A 141 -0.62 -7.09 4.94
CA MET A 141 0.52 -7.56 4.15
C MET A 141 1.58 -6.47 3.98
N GLU A 142 1.18 -5.30 3.51
CA GLU A 142 2.10 -4.23 3.16
C GLU A 142 2.74 -3.59 4.39
N GLU A 143 1.96 -3.31 5.45
CA GLU A 143 2.52 -2.69 6.64
C GLU A 143 3.44 -3.65 7.42
N THR A 144 3.13 -4.95 7.45
CA THR A 144 4.01 -5.94 8.06
C THR A 144 5.36 -6.01 7.33
N PHE A 145 5.33 -6.04 6.00
CA PHE A 145 6.55 -6.12 5.20
C PHE A 145 7.33 -4.80 5.22
N ILE A 146 6.67 -3.68 4.88
CA ILE A 146 7.34 -2.41 4.64
C ILE A 146 7.61 -1.64 5.94
N ARG A 147 6.58 -1.43 6.80
CA ARG A 147 6.71 -0.66 8.06
C ARG A 147 7.12 -1.53 9.24
N GLY A 148 6.87 -2.83 9.17
CA GLY A 148 7.37 -3.81 10.14
C GLY A 148 8.84 -4.13 9.87
N ALA A 149 9.08 -5.15 9.08
CA ALA A 149 10.41 -5.74 8.90
C ALA A 149 11.40 -4.81 8.22
N MET A 150 11.04 -4.26 7.04
CA MET A 150 11.97 -3.45 6.24
C MET A 150 12.34 -2.13 6.94
N PHE A 151 11.34 -1.38 7.42
CA PHE A 151 11.59 -0.12 8.14
C PHE A 151 12.52 -0.36 9.33
N THR A 152 12.29 -1.42 10.12
CA THR A 152 13.09 -1.73 11.29
C THR A 152 14.53 -2.10 10.90
N ALA A 153 14.73 -2.97 9.90
CA ALA A 153 16.06 -3.37 9.44
C ALA A 153 16.86 -2.17 8.92
N VAL A 154 16.25 -1.36 8.03
CA VAL A 154 16.90 -0.18 7.45
C VAL A 154 17.14 0.90 8.53
N SER A 155 16.20 1.11 9.46
CA SER A 155 16.35 2.11 10.52
C SER A 155 17.49 1.77 11.47
N ARG A 156 17.70 0.51 11.79
CA ARG A 156 18.84 0.04 12.64
C ARG A 156 20.17 0.23 11.95
N GLU A 157 20.24 0.05 10.65
CA GLU A 157 21.49 0.12 9.89
C GLU A 157 21.82 1.55 9.46
N SER A 158 20.84 2.32 9.00
CA SER A 158 21.04 3.61 8.31
C SER A 158 20.31 4.79 8.96
N GLY A 159 19.60 4.54 10.04
CA GLY A 159 18.83 5.56 10.75
C GLY A 159 17.41 5.78 10.22
N THR A 160 16.58 6.38 11.07
CA THR A 160 15.14 6.54 10.86
C THR A 160 14.80 7.37 9.61
N ARG A 161 15.55 8.45 9.33
CA ARG A 161 15.27 9.31 8.15
C ARG A 161 15.49 8.56 6.85
N VAL A 162 16.55 7.76 6.76
CA VAL A 162 16.85 6.92 5.59
C VAL A 162 15.78 5.84 5.44
N ALA A 163 15.36 5.21 6.54
CA ALA A 163 14.28 4.22 6.54
C ALA A 163 12.96 4.83 6.02
N ILE A 164 12.57 6.03 6.47
CA ILE A 164 11.39 6.74 5.97
C ILE A 164 11.50 6.92 4.46
N ALA A 165 12.61 7.48 3.96
CA ALA A 165 12.77 7.78 2.54
C ALA A 165 12.72 6.51 1.67
N LEU A 166 13.53 5.50 2.01
CA LEU A 166 13.67 4.29 1.19
C LEU A 166 12.41 3.40 1.21
N THR A 167 11.78 3.24 2.38
CA THR A 167 10.54 2.46 2.46
C THR A 167 9.39 3.14 1.75
N SER A 168 9.35 4.49 1.74
CA SER A 168 8.34 5.25 1.01
C SER A 168 8.56 5.23 -0.49
N LEU A 169 9.81 5.28 -0.93
CA LEU A 169 10.18 5.15 -2.34
C LEU A 169 9.75 3.78 -2.90
N LEU A 170 10.09 2.70 -2.18
CA LEU A 170 9.72 1.36 -2.58
C LEU A 170 8.18 1.19 -2.55
N TYR A 171 7.51 1.69 -1.51
CA TYR A 171 6.05 1.69 -1.41
C TYR A 171 5.39 2.32 -2.65
N ALA A 172 5.83 3.52 -3.03
CA ALA A 172 5.31 4.18 -4.23
C ALA A 172 5.57 3.35 -5.49
N ALA A 173 6.80 2.85 -5.68
CA ALA A 173 7.18 2.07 -6.85
C ALA A 173 6.36 0.77 -7.00
N THR A 174 6.09 0.05 -5.90
CA THR A 174 5.36 -1.22 -5.94
C THR A 174 3.92 -1.09 -6.43
N HIS A 175 3.30 0.08 -6.30
CA HIS A 175 1.93 0.32 -6.78
C HIS A 175 1.83 0.26 -8.31
N PHE A 176 2.91 0.55 -9.03
CA PHE A 176 2.94 0.49 -10.50
C PHE A 176 3.23 -0.91 -11.03
N PHE A 177 3.67 -1.85 -10.19
CA PHE A 177 3.99 -3.22 -10.60
C PHE A 177 2.77 -4.06 -11.02
N ALA A 178 1.56 -3.66 -10.64
CA ALA A 178 0.32 -4.37 -10.98
C ALA A 178 -0.45 -3.74 -12.16
N SER A 179 0.15 -2.81 -12.90
CA SER A 179 -0.52 -2.06 -13.97
C SER A 179 -0.70 -2.86 -15.25
N TYR A 180 0.23 -3.77 -15.56
CA TYR A 180 0.18 -4.57 -16.78
C TYR A 180 -0.75 -5.77 -16.63
N ARG A 181 -1.57 -6.03 -17.65
CA ARG A 181 -2.58 -7.10 -17.65
C ARG A 181 -2.53 -7.85 -18.97
N ILE A 182 -2.64 -9.19 -18.90
CA ILE A 182 -2.72 -10.07 -20.06
C ILE A 182 -4.12 -10.70 -20.05
N PRO A 183 -4.94 -10.51 -21.11
CA PRO A 183 -6.22 -11.17 -21.26
C PRO A 183 -6.06 -12.70 -21.26
N ALA A 184 -7.06 -13.43 -20.76
CA ALA A 184 -6.99 -14.88 -20.57
C ALA A 184 -6.69 -15.63 -21.88
N GLU A 185 -7.26 -15.17 -22.98
CA GLU A 185 -7.10 -15.73 -24.34
C GLU A 185 -5.70 -15.52 -24.94
N GLN A 186 -4.92 -14.60 -24.38
CA GLN A 186 -3.54 -14.30 -24.81
C GLN A 186 -2.48 -14.93 -23.92
N VAL A 187 -2.91 -15.62 -22.83
CA VAL A 187 -1.97 -16.24 -21.88
C VAL A 187 -1.26 -17.43 -22.54
N ASN A 188 0.07 -17.41 -22.49
CA ASN A 188 0.95 -18.43 -23.06
C ASN A 188 2.21 -18.62 -22.20
N ALA A 189 3.11 -19.52 -22.60
CA ALA A 189 4.32 -19.84 -21.85
C ALA A 189 5.24 -18.64 -21.54
N TRP A 190 5.18 -17.57 -22.35
CA TRP A 190 5.99 -16.35 -22.17
C TRP A 190 5.30 -15.29 -21.32
N SER A 191 4.02 -15.51 -20.94
CA SER A 191 3.21 -14.50 -20.25
C SER A 191 3.79 -14.09 -18.89
N GLY A 192 4.50 -14.99 -18.19
CA GLY A 192 5.19 -14.64 -16.96
C GLY A 192 6.27 -13.56 -17.18
N LEU A 193 7.11 -13.75 -18.18
CA LEU A 193 8.15 -12.79 -18.55
C LEU A 193 7.55 -11.50 -19.12
N ALA A 194 6.51 -11.60 -19.96
CA ALA A 194 5.79 -10.44 -20.47
C ALA A 194 5.16 -9.60 -19.35
N LEU A 195 4.60 -10.25 -18.33
CA LEU A 195 4.06 -9.56 -17.15
C LEU A 195 5.16 -8.80 -16.39
N VAL A 196 6.31 -9.44 -16.16
CA VAL A 196 7.45 -8.82 -15.48
C VAL A 196 8.01 -7.64 -16.28
N SER A 197 8.21 -7.78 -17.60
CA SER A 197 8.67 -6.67 -18.44
C SER A 197 7.66 -5.52 -18.50
N GLY A 198 6.37 -5.83 -18.68
CA GLY A 198 5.29 -4.85 -18.70
C GLY A 198 5.08 -4.11 -17.38
N THR A 199 5.47 -4.72 -16.26
CA THR A 199 5.50 -4.06 -14.95
C THR A 199 6.44 -2.84 -14.92
N LEU A 200 7.49 -2.86 -15.71
CA LEU A 200 8.46 -1.76 -15.81
C LEU A 200 8.04 -0.68 -16.82
N ASP A 201 7.05 -0.95 -17.66
CA ASP A 201 6.62 0.00 -18.71
C ASP A 201 6.06 1.31 -18.13
N ALA A 202 5.44 1.26 -16.94
CA ALA A 202 4.97 2.47 -16.27
C ALA A 202 6.10 3.47 -15.97
N PHE A 203 7.33 3.01 -15.82
CA PHE A 203 8.51 3.85 -15.53
C PHE A 203 9.22 4.40 -16.76
N ARG A 204 8.79 4.01 -17.99
CA ARG A 204 9.35 4.55 -19.24
C ARG A 204 8.92 5.98 -19.50
N ASP A 205 7.73 6.37 -18.98
CA ASP A 205 7.28 7.76 -18.98
C ASP A 205 7.03 8.23 -17.54
N PRO A 206 8.09 8.70 -16.86
CA PRO A 206 7.98 9.11 -15.46
C PRO A 206 7.08 10.34 -15.26
N LEU A 207 6.90 11.18 -16.29
CA LEU A 207 6.01 12.34 -16.18
C LEU A 207 4.54 11.94 -16.19
N ALA A 208 4.18 10.89 -16.92
CA ALA A 208 2.81 10.37 -16.96
C ALA A 208 2.33 9.78 -15.64
N ILE A 209 3.25 9.37 -14.76
CA ILE A 209 2.94 8.80 -13.43
C ILE A 209 3.34 9.71 -12.27
N ALA A 210 3.92 10.89 -12.53
CA ALA A 210 4.53 11.72 -11.51
C ALA A 210 3.57 12.12 -10.38
N ASP A 211 2.33 12.45 -10.72
CA ASP A 211 1.29 12.83 -9.77
C ASP A 211 0.91 11.68 -8.82
N ALA A 212 0.68 10.49 -9.37
CA ALA A 212 0.38 9.30 -8.59
C ALA A 212 1.60 8.86 -7.77
N PHE A 213 2.79 8.86 -8.37
CA PHE A 213 4.03 8.46 -7.70
C PHE A 213 4.34 9.37 -6.50
N LEU A 214 4.28 10.67 -6.66
CA LEU A 214 4.51 11.64 -5.59
C LEU A 214 3.44 11.55 -4.50
N CYS A 215 2.18 11.32 -4.87
CA CYS A 215 1.11 11.11 -3.90
C CYS A 215 1.35 9.84 -3.07
N LEU A 216 1.65 8.71 -3.71
CA LEU A 216 1.95 7.45 -3.03
C LEU A 216 3.23 7.53 -2.19
N PHE A 217 4.23 8.28 -2.66
CA PHE A 217 5.43 8.57 -1.87
C PHE A 217 5.09 9.37 -0.61
N ALA A 218 4.25 10.41 -0.72
CA ALA A 218 3.80 11.20 0.44
C ALA A 218 2.99 10.35 1.43
N VAL A 219 2.10 9.47 0.95
CA VAL A 219 1.41 8.46 1.78
C VAL A 219 2.43 7.56 2.49
N GLY A 220 3.43 7.10 1.75
CA GLY A 220 4.54 6.30 2.26
C GLY A 220 5.28 7.00 3.41
N VAL A 221 5.65 8.26 3.22
CA VAL A 221 6.33 9.10 4.24
C VAL A 221 5.44 9.27 5.47
N LEU A 222 4.14 9.53 5.28
CA LEU A 222 3.20 9.69 6.38
C LEU A 222 3.12 8.43 7.24
N LEU A 223 2.90 7.26 6.62
CA LEU A 223 2.83 5.98 7.34
C LEU A 223 4.16 5.64 8.03
N ALA A 224 5.29 5.87 7.38
CA ALA A 224 6.61 5.65 7.97
C ALA A 224 6.89 6.60 9.14
N ALA A 225 6.45 7.85 9.08
CA ALA A 225 6.53 8.82 10.18
C ALA A 225 5.64 8.39 11.38
N VAL A 226 4.43 7.89 11.12
CA VAL A 226 3.56 7.30 12.15
C VAL A 226 4.25 6.10 12.80
N ARG A 227 4.86 5.20 12.01
CA ARG A 227 5.65 4.06 12.51
C ARG A 227 6.81 4.52 13.40
N ALA A 228 7.57 5.51 12.95
CA ALA A 228 8.70 6.07 13.71
C ALA A 228 8.27 6.66 15.05
N THR A 229 7.13 7.33 15.07
CA THR A 229 6.61 8.01 16.27
C THR A 229 5.95 7.06 17.26
N THR A 230 5.22 6.06 16.76
CA THR A 230 4.42 5.15 17.62
C THR A 230 5.22 3.92 18.09
N GLY A 231 6.24 3.53 17.34
CA GLY A 231 7.03 2.32 17.60
C GLY A 231 6.35 1.00 17.20
N HIS A 232 5.11 1.04 16.66
CA HIS A 232 4.34 -0.14 16.26
C HIS A 232 3.57 0.09 14.95
N ILE A 233 3.11 -0.99 14.30
CA ILE A 233 2.40 -0.90 13.01
C ILE A 233 0.87 -0.80 13.14
N ALA A 234 0.29 -0.94 14.33
CA ALA A 234 -1.17 -0.94 14.50
C ALA A 234 -1.83 0.34 13.93
N ALA A 235 -1.22 1.51 14.20
CA ALA A 235 -1.71 2.79 13.68
C ALA A 235 -1.54 2.89 12.15
N CYS A 236 -0.40 2.41 11.61
CA CYS A 236 -0.16 2.40 10.17
C CYS A 236 -1.17 1.48 9.46
N MET A 237 -1.36 0.26 9.98
CA MET A 237 -2.34 -0.69 9.45
C MET A 237 -3.77 -0.14 9.47
N GLY A 238 -4.17 0.51 10.56
CA GLY A 238 -5.51 1.10 10.67
C GLY A 238 -5.72 2.21 9.65
N LEU A 239 -4.83 3.20 9.59
CA LEU A 239 -4.89 4.30 8.62
C LEU A 239 -4.94 3.76 7.18
N HIS A 240 -4.00 2.88 6.83
CA HIS A 240 -3.90 2.29 5.51
C HIS A 240 -5.16 1.50 5.14
N ALA A 241 -5.63 0.63 6.04
CA ALA A 241 -6.87 -0.13 5.82
C ALA A 241 -8.08 0.78 5.58
N GLY A 242 -8.20 1.86 6.35
CA GLY A 242 -9.27 2.86 6.18
C GLY A 242 -9.20 3.55 4.83
N TRP A 243 -8.01 3.95 4.38
CA TRP A 243 -7.80 4.56 3.06
C TRP A 243 -8.12 3.59 1.92
N VAL A 244 -7.58 2.37 1.96
CA VAL A 244 -7.85 1.35 0.92
C VAL A 244 -9.33 0.98 0.90
N TRP A 245 -9.99 0.92 2.05
CA TRP A 245 -11.44 0.69 2.12
C TRP A 245 -12.22 1.74 1.33
N VAL A 246 -12.01 3.03 1.63
CA VAL A 246 -12.70 4.14 0.94
C VAL A 246 -12.32 4.18 -0.54
N ILE A 247 -11.04 4.04 -0.88
CA ILE A 247 -10.55 4.03 -2.27
C ILE A 247 -11.22 2.90 -3.06
N THR A 248 -11.27 1.69 -2.51
CA THR A 248 -11.89 0.54 -3.16
C THR A 248 -13.38 0.78 -3.41
N PHE A 249 -14.10 1.29 -2.41
CA PHE A 249 -15.50 1.64 -2.54
C PHE A 249 -15.72 2.69 -3.64
N VAL A 250 -14.98 3.80 -3.59
CA VAL A 250 -15.09 4.90 -4.57
C VAL A 250 -14.78 4.44 -5.99
N ARG A 251 -13.73 3.62 -6.18
CA ARG A 251 -13.36 3.09 -7.51
C ARG A 251 -14.38 2.10 -8.07
N GLN A 252 -15.17 1.46 -7.24
CA GLN A 252 -16.22 0.54 -7.69
C GLN A 252 -17.55 1.26 -7.98
N THR A 253 -17.84 2.36 -7.28
CA THR A 253 -19.11 3.08 -7.40
C THR A 253 -19.06 4.27 -8.35
N SER A 254 -17.88 4.83 -8.59
CA SER A 254 -17.72 6.04 -9.41
C SER A 254 -16.51 5.96 -10.35
N GLU A 255 -16.53 6.81 -11.36
CA GLU A 255 -15.49 6.96 -12.37
C GLU A 255 -15.09 8.44 -12.54
N PRO A 256 -13.88 8.74 -13.03
CA PRO A 256 -13.48 10.10 -13.34
C PRO A 256 -14.38 10.71 -14.41
N ASN A 257 -14.62 12.01 -14.32
CA ASN A 257 -15.24 12.79 -15.39
C ASN A 257 -14.15 13.26 -16.35
N ASP A 258 -13.90 12.51 -17.42
CA ASP A 258 -12.83 12.80 -18.36
C ASP A 258 -13.06 14.08 -19.18
N ALA A 259 -14.31 14.57 -19.26
CA ALA A 259 -14.64 15.85 -19.91
C ALA A 259 -14.43 17.07 -19.00
N HIS A 260 -14.13 16.88 -17.71
CA HIS A 260 -14.01 17.99 -16.77
C HIS A 260 -12.70 18.76 -16.96
N PRO A 261 -12.71 20.13 -17.00
CA PRO A 261 -11.50 20.95 -17.19
C PRO A 261 -10.38 20.69 -16.17
N LEU A 262 -10.75 20.31 -14.95
CA LEU A 262 -9.80 20.01 -13.88
C LEU A 262 -9.50 18.51 -13.74
N ARG A 263 -9.74 17.70 -14.79
CA ARG A 263 -9.45 16.25 -14.81
C ARG A 263 -8.00 15.93 -14.47
N PHE A 264 -7.07 16.83 -14.79
CA PHE A 264 -5.64 16.69 -14.50
C PHE A 264 -5.31 16.63 -12.99
N LEU A 265 -6.23 17.05 -12.12
CA LEU A 265 -6.08 16.92 -10.66
C LEU A 265 -6.16 15.48 -10.17
N LEU A 266 -6.78 14.60 -10.96
CA LEU A 266 -6.84 13.16 -10.73
C LEU A 266 -5.85 12.45 -11.63
N SER A 267 -5.15 11.43 -11.12
CA SER A 267 -4.19 10.68 -11.91
C SER A 267 -4.85 9.95 -13.08
N GLN A 268 -4.12 9.84 -14.18
CA GLN A 268 -4.47 8.95 -15.27
C GLN A 268 -4.21 7.47 -14.93
N PHE A 269 -3.33 7.22 -13.95
CA PHE A 269 -2.96 5.87 -13.53
C PHE A 269 -4.14 5.10 -12.92
N ASP A 270 -4.88 5.73 -12.01
CA ASP A 270 -5.98 5.06 -11.30
C ASP A 270 -7.28 5.87 -11.20
N GLY A 271 -7.27 7.09 -11.72
CA GLY A 271 -8.42 8.00 -11.72
C GLY A 271 -8.77 8.57 -10.34
N LEU A 272 -7.90 8.43 -9.36
CA LEU A 272 -8.14 8.93 -7.99
C LEU A 272 -6.89 9.60 -7.40
N VAL A 273 -5.79 8.85 -7.31
CA VAL A 273 -4.54 9.27 -6.65
C VAL A 273 -3.77 10.20 -7.60
N GLY A 274 -3.80 11.51 -7.35
CA GLY A 274 -3.17 12.53 -8.19
C GLY A 274 -2.86 13.79 -7.40
N TRP A 275 -2.69 14.93 -8.08
CA TRP A 275 -2.28 16.21 -7.47
C TRP A 275 -3.20 16.67 -6.33
N LEU A 276 -4.52 16.51 -6.49
CA LEU A 276 -5.49 16.88 -5.46
C LEU A 276 -5.31 16.04 -4.19
N VAL A 277 -5.15 14.73 -4.35
CA VAL A 277 -4.94 13.81 -3.21
C VAL A 277 -3.54 13.99 -2.63
N LEU A 278 -2.52 14.32 -3.43
CA LEU A 278 -1.20 14.69 -2.93
C LEU A 278 -1.27 15.90 -1.99
N ALA A 279 -1.90 17.00 -2.43
CA ALA A 279 -2.06 18.20 -1.61
C ALA A 279 -2.80 17.87 -0.30
N TRP A 280 -3.88 17.10 -0.39
CA TRP A 280 -4.63 16.64 0.77
C TRP A 280 -3.79 15.76 1.71
N THR A 281 -3.01 14.82 1.16
CA THR A 281 -2.12 13.94 1.93
C THR A 281 -1.09 14.74 2.71
N VAL A 282 -0.53 15.79 2.13
CA VAL A 282 0.39 16.70 2.84
C VAL A 282 -0.31 17.38 4.01
N VAL A 283 -1.53 17.93 3.80
CA VAL A 283 -2.31 18.58 4.86
C VAL A 283 -2.61 17.61 6.01
N ILE A 284 -3.17 16.43 5.72
CA ILE A 284 -3.47 15.45 6.76
C ILE A 284 -2.19 14.93 7.42
N GLY A 285 -1.10 14.80 6.67
CA GLY A 285 0.21 14.39 7.20
C GLY A 285 0.71 15.33 8.30
N LEU A 286 0.64 16.63 8.08
CA LEU A 286 1.00 17.64 9.07
C LEU A 286 0.10 17.57 10.31
N VAL A 287 -1.21 17.34 10.14
CA VAL A 287 -2.15 17.19 11.24
C VAL A 287 -1.87 15.93 12.05
N LEU A 288 -1.76 14.79 11.37
CA LEU A 288 -1.51 13.48 12.00
C LEU A 288 -0.16 13.43 12.73
N GLN A 289 0.87 14.03 12.16
CA GLN A 289 2.17 14.14 12.82
C GLN A 289 2.04 14.87 14.16
N ARG A 290 1.28 15.98 14.22
CA ARG A 290 1.04 16.70 15.47
C ARG A 290 0.25 15.86 16.49
N VAL A 291 -0.78 15.13 16.04
CA VAL A 291 -1.61 14.26 16.89
C VAL A 291 -0.78 13.15 17.52
N TYR A 292 -0.02 12.41 16.70
CA TYR A 292 0.80 11.30 17.18
C TYR A 292 1.99 11.77 18.03
N ALA A 293 2.63 12.90 17.69
CA ALA A 293 3.70 13.46 18.48
C ALA A 293 3.23 13.93 19.87
N ARG A 294 2.01 14.52 19.97
CA ARG A 294 1.41 14.89 21.28
C ARG A 294 1.09 13.64 22.10
N SER A 295 0.50 12.62 21.50
CA SER A 295 0.17 11.36 22.18
C SER A 295 1.42 10.65 22.71
N ALA A 296 2.53 10.69 21.97
CA ALA A 296 3.80 10.12 22.42
C ALA A 296 4.36 10.88 23.64
N ARG A 297 4.34 12.21 23.63
CA ARG A 297 4.77 13.04 24.75
C ARG A 297 3.97 12.78 26.04
N ASN A 298 2.65 12.68 25.92
CA ASN A 298 1.76 12.44 27.07
C ASN A 298 1.98 11.06 27.70
N ARG A 299 2.46 10.06 26.94
CA ARG A 299 2.83 8.73 27.49
C ARG A 299 4.10 8.77 28.32
N VAL A 300 5.05 9.64 27.98
CA VAL A 300 6.33 9.79 28.71
C VAL A 300 6.14 10.61 29.98
N SER A 301 5.17 11.51 30.02
CA SER A 301 4.93 12.40 31.16
C SER A 301 4.04 11.82 32.27
N LEU A 302 3.45 10.61 32.09
CA LEU A 302 2.74 9.92 33.17
C LEU A 302 3.78 9.27 34.09
N PRO A 303 3.89 9.66 35.40
CA PRO A 303 4.80 9.01 36.33
C PRO A 303 4.37 7.53 36.41
N LEU A 304 5.38 6.65 36.39
CA LEU A 304 5.22 5.25 36.73
C LEU A 304 4.62 5.24 38.14
N GLY A 305 3.30 5.11 38.21
CA GLY A 305 2.58 4.97 39.47
C GLY A 305 3.14 3.79 40.23
N GLY A 306 3.57 4.05 41.46
CA GLY A 306 4.15 3.09 42.37
C GLY A 306 3.19 1.98 42.79
#